data_bed9e834f4d29c491c5ddae4e0536e36
#
_entry.id   bed9e834f4d29c491c5ddae4e0536e36
#
_cell.length_a   1.000
_cell.length_b   1.000
_cell.length_c   1.000
_cell.angle_alpha   90.00
_cell.angle_beta   90.00
_cell.angle_gamma   90.00
#
_symmetry.space_group_name_H-M   'P 1'
#
loop_
_entity.id
_entity.type
_entity.pdbx_description
1 polymer ?
#
loop_
_entity_poly.entity_id
_entity_poly.type
_entity_poly.pdbx_seq_one_letter_code
_entity_poly.pdbx_strand_id
1 'polypeptide(L)'
;MSEPGVPPPPTYNPPPPPAGPSGSVVSPNRSLMIVLSYIWILFIVPFITEKEDREVQWHARHGLVITIAEFIFWIAFTIIQRVLGHIIGLGCITGCLGPFIFWAAFLALRVLCIMKGINGERFIIPGISQYADRF
;
A
#
# COMPACT_ATOMS: atom_id res chain seq x y z
N MET A 1 -31.13 -15.41 -56.70
CA MET A 1 -32.29 -15.98 -56.04
C MET A 1 -31.96 -16.17 -54.58
N SER A 2 -32.47 -15.32 -53.74
CA SER A 2 -32.42 -15.50 -52.30
C SER A 2 -33.43 -16.57 -51.93
N GLU A 3 -32.97 -17.66 -51.32
CA GLU A 3 -33.88 -18.67 -50.77
C GLU A 3 -34.69 -18.04 -49.65
N PRO A 4 -36.01 -18.05 -49.73
CA PRO A 4 -36.84 -17.52 -48.65
C PRO A 4 -36.83 -18.53 -47.51
N GLY A 5 -36.23 -18.22 -46.41
CA GLY A 5 -36.43 -18.94 -45.16
C GLY A 5 -35.22 -19.28 -44.30
N VAL A 6 -34.02 -18.88 -44.63
CA VAL A 6 -32.87 -19.05 -43.71
C VAL A 6 -32.77 -17.81 -42.83
N PRO A 7 -33.09 -17.90 -41.53
CA PRO A 7 -32.85 -16.78 -40.63
C PRO A 7 -31.35 -16.44 -40.65
N PRO A 8 -30.96 -15.15 -40.59
CA PRO A 8 -29.58 -14.77 -40.52
C PRO A 8 -28.93 -15.47 -39.29
N PRO A 9 -27.69 -15.92 -39.42
CA PRO A 9 -27.02 -16.56 -38.30
C PRO A 9 -27.02 -15.59 -37.11
N PRO A 10 -27.24 -16.08 -35.91
CA PRO A 10 -27.25 -15.23 -34.74
C PRO A 10 -25.92 -14.47 -34.70
N THR A 11 -26.00 -13.15 -34.70
CA THR A 11 -24.84 -12.30 -34.51
C THR A 11 -24.25 -12.60 -33.13
N TYR A 12 -23.11 -13.27 -33.12
CA TYR A 12 -22.38 -13.53 -31.90
C TYR A 12 -21.90 -12.18 -31.35
N ASN A 13 -22.61 -11.66 -30.36
CA ASN A 13 -22.11 -10.59 -29.53
C ASN A 13 -21.22 -11.26 -28.48
N PRO A 14 -19.88 -11.09 -28.56
CA PRO A 14 -19.01 -11.56 -27.49
C PRO A 14 -19.47 -10.94 -26.18
N PRO A 15 -19.49 -11.72 -25.08
CA PRO A 15 -19.80 -11.16 -23.79
C PRO A 15 -18.90 -9.95 -23.56
N PRO A 16 -19.39 -8.86 -22.99
CA PRO A 16 -18.56 -7.71 -22.67
C PRO A 16 -17.37 -8.22 -21.87
N PRO A 17 -16.14 -7.69 -22.14
CA PRO A 17 -14.98 -8.10 -21.37
C PRO A 17 -15.33 -7.96 -19.89
N PRO A 18 -14.88 -8.91 -19.05
CA PRO A 18 -15.15 -8.82 -17.63
C PRO A 18 -14.73 -7.41 -17.22
N ALA A 19 -15.70 -6.66 -16.77
CA ALA A 19 -15.46 -5.34 -16.24
C ALA A 19 -14.27 -5.52 -15.30
N GLY A 20 -13.12 -4.90 -15.60
CA GLY A 20 -12.01 -4.81 -14.67
C GLY A 20 -12.58 -4.42 -13.31
N PRO A 21 -11.89 -4.42 -12.18
CA PRO A 21 -12.51 -4.24 -10.86
C PRO A 21 -13.43 -3.03 -10.87
N SER A 22 -14.58 -3.27 -11.46
CA SER A 22 -15.58 -2.31 -11.84
C SER A 22 -16.49 -2.14 -10.66
N GLY A 23 -16.54 -0.96 -10.21
CA GLY A 23 -17.32 -0.51 -9.09
C GLY A 23 -16.53 0.35 -8.13
N SER A 24 -15.23 0.48 -8.31
CA SER A 24 -14.47 1.47 -7.56
C SER A 24 -14.61 2.83 -8.24
N VAL A 25 -15.35 3.71 -7.61
CA VAL A 25 -15.37 5.12 -7.98
C VAL A 25 -13.94 5.63 -7.90
N VAL A 26 -13.42 6.10 -9.04
CA VAL A 26 -12.08 6.68 -9.07
C VAL A 26 -12.18 8.07 -8.45
N SER A 27 -11.54 8.28 -7.31
CA SER A 27 -11.55 9.60 -6.70
C SER A 27 -10.74 10.60 -7.55
N PRO A 28 -11.22 11.86 -7.69
CA PRO A 28 -10.51 12.89 -8.48
C PRO A 28 -9.11 13.19 -7.91
N ASN A 29 -8.89 12.94 -6.64
CA ASN A 29 -7.62 13.18 -5.95
C ASN A 29 -6.89 11.86 -5.59
N ARG A 30 -7.07 10.80 -6.40
CA ARG A 30 -6.52 9.47 -6.14
C ARG A 30 -5.02 9.51 -5.81
N SER A 31 -4.23 10.21 -6.61
CA SER A 31 -2.77 10.30 -6.39
C SER A 31 -2.44 10.95 -5.06
N LEU A 32 -3.16 12.02 -4.70
CA LEU A 32 -2.99 12.68 -3.40
C LEU A 32 -3.36 11.74 -2.25
N MET A 33 -4.45 11.02 -2.36
CA MET A 33 -4.92 10.08 -1.34
C MET A 33 -3.97 8.89 -1.18
N ILE A 34 -3.35 8.41 -2.26
CA ILE A 34 -2.30 7.39 -2.21
C ILE A 34 -1.07 7.93 -1.48
N VAL A 35 -0.62 9.15 -1.77
CA VAL A 35 0.49 9.79 -1.05
C VAL A 35 0.18 9.89 0.45
N LEU A 36 -1.02 10.38 0.80
CA LEU A 36 -1.45 10.48 2.19
C LEU A 36 -1.47 9.12 2.90
N SER A 37 -1.80 8.04 2.18
CA SER A 37 -1.83 6.69 2.75
C SER A 37 -0.49 6.23 3.33
N TYR A 38 0.61 6.78 2.87
CA TYR A 38 1.96 6.43 3.31
C TYR A 38 2.61 7.46 4.23
N ILE A 39 1.94 8.59 4.50
CA ILE A 39 2.43 9.61 5.43
C ILE A 39 1.85 9.32 6.81
N TRP A 40 2.62 8.63 7.61
CA TRP A 40 2.38 8.36 9.04
C TRP A 40 0.88 8.23 9.42
N ILE A 41 0.40 9.13 10.28
CA ILE A 41 -0.99 9.13 10.75
C ILE A 41 -1.99 9.54 9.65
N LEU A 42 -1.53 10.19 8.57
CA LEU A 42 -2.39 10.70 7.51
C LEU A 42 -3.07 9.61 6.68
N PHE A 43 -2.64 8.34 6.78
CA PHE A 43 -3.35 7.21 6.15
C PHE A 43 -4.80 7.08 6.63
N ILE A 44 -5.12 7.63 7.81
CA ILE A 44 -6.49 7.63 8.36
C ILE A 44 -7.43 8.44 7.47
N VAL A 45 -6.95 9.53 6.86
CA VAL A 45 -7.74 10.40 5.99
C VAL A 45 -8.31 9.63 4.79
N PRO A 46 -7.48 9.04 3.90
CA PRO A 46 -8.01 8.26 2.79
C PRO A 46 -8.78 7.01 3.26
N PHE A 47 -8.42 6.45 4.38
CA PHE A 47 -9.12 5.28 4.93
C PHE A 47 -10.57 5.59 5.31
N ILE A 48 -10.86 6.81 5.77
CA ILE A 48 -12.20 7.23 6.18
C ILE A 48 -12.96 7.89 5.02
N THR A 49 -12.29 8.72 4.22
CA THR A 49 -12.93 9.54 3.19
C THR A 49 -13.20 8.80 1.89
N GLU A 50 -12.27 7.96 1.46
CA GLU A 50 -12.31 7.29 0.16
C GLU A 50 -12.66 5.81 0.28
N LYS A 51 -13.81 5.52 0.89
CA LYS A 51 -14.26 4.13 1.11
C LYS A 51 -14.64 3.41 -0.17
N GLU A 52 -14.99 4.13 -1.22
CA GLU A 52 -15.46 3.59 -2.48
C GLU A 52 -14.32 3.30 -3.47
N ASP A 53 -13.16 3.98 -3.35
CA ASP A 53 -12.00 3.72 -4.20
C ASP A 53 -11.15 2.57 -3.63
N ARG A 54 -11.27 1.41 -4.25
CA ARG A 54 -10.57 0.17 -3.83
C ARG A 54 -9.05 0.30 -3.86
N GLU A 55 -8.50 1.08 -4.80
CA GLU A 55 -7.05 1.29 -4.88
C GLU A 55 -6.55 2.13 -3.71
N VAL A 56 -7.25 3.21 -3.40
CA VAL A 56 -6.92 4.06 -2.25
C VAL A 56 -7.04 3.26 -0.95
N GLN A 57 -8.08 2.45 -0.80
CA GLN A 57 -8.26 1.59 0.36
C GLN A 57 -7.15 0.54 0.50
N TRP A 58 -6.71 -0.04 -0.62
CA TRP A 58 -5.61 -0.99 -0.61
C TRP A 58 -4.31 -0.33 -0.12
N HIS A 59 -3.99 0.87 -0.64
CA HIS A 59 -2.82 1.63 -0.21
C HIS A 59 -2.93 2.12 1.24
N ALA A 60 -4.12 2.53 1.69
CA ALA A 60 -4.37 2.94 3.06
C ALA A 60 -4.14 1.79 4.06
N ARG A 61 -4.62 0.59 3.73
CA ARG A 61 -4.37 -0.62 4.55
C ARG A 61 -2.88 -0.97 4.61
N HIS A 62 -2.18 -0.88 3.50
CA HIS A 62 -0.74 -1.11 3.47
C HIS A 62 0.02 -0.06 4.27
N GLY A 63 -0.35 1.21 4.16
CA GLY A 63 0.19 2.30 4.98
C GLY A 63 -0.03 2.07 6.47
N LEU A 64 -1.20 1.59 6.86
CA LEU A 64 -1.51 1.22 8.25
C LEU A 64 -0.57 0.10 8.75
N VAL A 65 -0.45 -0.98 7.99
CA VAL A 65 0.39 -2.12 8.38
C VAL A 65 1.86 -1.73 8.45
N ILE A 66 2.36 -0.93 7.51
CA ILE A 66 3.73 -0.41 7.54
C ILE A 66 3.94 0.45 8.79
N THR A 67 2.99 1.31 9.13
CA THR A 67 3.08 2.16 10.33
C THR A 67 3.09 1.33 11.62
N ILE A 68 2.26 0.30 11.71
CA ILE A 68 2.24 -0.62 12.85
C ILE A 68 3.58 -1.38 12.94
N ALA A 69 4.07 -1.91 11.82
CA ALA A 69 5.35 -2.62 11.77
C ALA A 69 6.52 -1.71 12.19
N GLU A 70 6.52 -0.47 11.71
CA GLU A 70 7.50 0.56 12.10
C GLU A 70 7.47 0.82 13.61
N PHE A 71 6.28 0.96 14.17
CA PHE A 71 6.10 1.22 15.60
C PHE A 71 6.58 0.05 16.46
N ILE A 72 6.22 -1.19 16.11
CA ILE A 72 6.68 -2.40 16.79
C ILE A 72 8.21 -2.51 16.72
N PHE A 73 8.78 -2.28 15.54
CA PHE A 73 10.22 -2.33 15.34
C PHE A 73 10.93 -1.24 16.14
N TRP A 74 10.36 -0.04 16.22
CA TRP A 74 10.90 1.06 17.01
C TRP A 74 10.94 0.75 18.50
N ILE A 75 9.88 0.13 19.03
CA ILE A 75 9.84 -0.35 20.43
C ILE A 75 10.91 -1.39 20.66
N ALA A 76 10.99 -2.42 19.80
CA ALA A 76 12.00 -3.48 19.92
C ALA A 76 13.41 -2.91 19.86
N PHE A 77 13.68 -1.98 18.92
CA PHE A 77 14.95 -1.30 18.80
C PHE A 77 15.30 -0.50 20.05
N THR A 78 14.35 0.21 20.64
CA THR A 78 14.56 0.98 21.88
C THR A 78 14.92 0.05 23.05
N ILE A 79 14.27 -1.10 23.17
CA ILE A 79 14.58 -2.09 24.19
C ILE A 79 15.99 -2.63 24.01
N ILE A 80 16.36 -3.02 22.79
CA ILE A 80 17.70 -3.50 22.45
C ILE A 80 18.75 -2.45 22.78
N GLN A 81 18.49 -1.18 22.44
CA GLN A 81 19.40 -0.07 22.75
C GLN A 81 19.59 0.13 24.26
N ARG A 82 18.54 -0.06 25.05
CA ARG A 82 18.66 0.01 26.51
C ARG A 82 19.54 -1.10 27.07
N VAL A 83 19.44 -2.29 26.51
CA VAL A 83 20.29 -3.43 26.92
C VAL A 83 21.74 -3.25 26.46
N LEU A 84 21.96 -2.88 25.19
CA LEU A 84 23.31 -2.68 24.65
C LEU A 84 23.97 -1.41 25.19
N GLY A 85 23.20 -0.40 25.60
CA GLY A 85 23.71 0.86 26.15
C GLY A 85 24.53 0.69 27.44
N HIS A 86 24.37 -0.46 28.12
CA HIS A 86 25.20 -0.81 29.28
C HIS A 86 26.59 -1.33 28.88
N ILE A 87 26.79 -1.65 27.59
CA ILE A 87 28.09 -2.09 27.07
C ILE A 87 28.83 -0.86 26.56
N ILE A 88 29.92 -0.52 27.26
CA ILE A 88 30.73 0.69 27.00
C ILE A 88 31.19 0.73 25.52
N GLY A 89 30.87 1.79 24.81
CA GLY A 89 31.28 2.06 23.43
C GLY A 89 30.27 1.64 22.35
N LEU A 90 29.59 0.49 22.47
CA LEU A 90 28.59 0.07 21.50
C LEU A 90 27.32 0.93 21.57
N GLY A 91 26.91 1.30 22.77
CA GLY A 91 25.68 2.08 22.97
C GLY A 91 25.71 3.47 22.31
N CYS A 92 26.89 4.09 22.23
CA CYS A 92 27.03 5.40 21.61
C CYS A 92 26.91 5.32 20.06
N ILE A 93 27.57 4.34 19.45
CA ILE A 93 27.57 4.15 17.99
C ILE A 93 26.17 3.70 17.53
N THR A 94 25.58 2.72 18.18
CA THR A 94 24.26 2.20 17.82
C THR A 94 23.16 3.19 18.17
N GLY A 95 23.33 3.99 19.23
CA GLY A 95 22.37 5.01 19.65
C GLY A 95 22.31 6.23 18.72
N CYS A 96 23.43 6.60 18.11
CA CYS A 96 23.47 7.72 17.15
C CYS A 96 23.14 7.28 15.72
N LEU A 97 23.79 6.22 15.24
CA LEU A 97 23.66 5.76 13.85
C LEU A 97 22.44 4.89 13.62
N GLY A 98 22.05 4.07 14.60
CA GLY A 98 20.96 3.12 14.47
C GLY A 98 19.61 3.77 14.11
N PRO A 99 19.14 4.77 14.87
CA PRO A 99 17.89 5.47 14.54
C PRO A 99 17.91 6.13 13.18
N PHE A 100 19.06 6.69 12.79
CA PHE A 100 19.20 7.37 11.50
C PHE A 100 19.12 6.40 10.32
N ILE A 101 19.81 5.27 10.39
CA ILE A 101 19.77 4.22 9.36
C ILE A 101 18.35 3.64 9.27
N PHE A 102 17.73 3.38 10.41
CA PHE A 102 16.38 2.88 10.49
C PHE A 102 15.38 3.84 9.84
N TRP A 103 15.46 5.11 10.19
CA TRP A 103 14.58 6.14 9.65
C TRP A 103 14.75 6.30 8.13
N ALA A 104 15.98 6.30 7.64
CA ALA A 104 16.29 6.36 6.23
C ALA A 104 15.75 5.14 5.45
N ALA A 105 15.86 3.93 6.00
CA ALA A 105 15.34 2.71 5.39
C ALA A 105 13.81 2.74 5.27
N PHE A 106 13.10 3.13 6.33
CA PHE A 106 11.64 3.24 6.30
C PHE A 106 11.16 4.37 5.38
N LEU A 107 11.87 5.50 5.37
CA LEU A 107 11.57 6.59 4.46
C LEU A 107 11.72 6.14 2.99
N ALA A 108 12.80 5.44 2.66
CA ALA A 108 13.02 4.89 1.32
C ALA A 108 11.91 3.91 0.92
N LEU A 109 11.50 3.03 1.84
CA LEU A 109 10.39 2.11 1.61
C LEU A 109 9.09 2.85 1.32
N ARG A 110 8.76 3.88 2.11
CA ARG A 110 7.55 4.70 1.91
C ARG A 110 7.58 5.44 0.57
N VAL A 111 8.72 6.03 0.20
CA VAL A 111 8.89 6.70 -1.09
C VAL A 111 8.68 5.73 -2.25
N LEU A 112 9.24 4.52 -2.18
CA LEU A 112 9.04 3.48 -3.19
C LEU A 112 7.57 3.08 -3.32
N CYS A 113 6.88 2.89 -2.19
CA CYS A 113 5.45 2.58 -2.17
C CYS A 113 4.61 3.71 -2.79
N ILE A 114 4.93 4.96 -2.48
CA ILE A 114 4.26 6.14 -3.05
C ILE A 114 4.48 6.20 -4.56
N MET A 115 5.72 6.08 -5.02
CA MET A 115 6.04 6.15 -6.45
C MET A 115 5.32 5.07 -7.25
N LYS A 116 5.33 3.84 -6.75
CA LYS A 116 4.61 2.73 -7.39
C LYS A 116 3.10 2.91 -7.33
N GLY A 117 2.58 3.41 -6.21
CA GLY A 117 1.16 3.70 -6.05
C GLY A 117 0.65 4.77 -7.03
N ILE A 118 1.40 5.85 -7.23
CA ILE A 118 1.06 6.90 -8.19
C ILE A 118 1.08 6.37 -9.63
N ASN A 119 2.00 5.45 -9.94
CA ASN A 119 2.08 4.80 -11.26
C ASN A 119 0.99 3.74 -11.48
N GLY A 120 0.10 3.53 -10.51
CA GLY A 120 -0.97 2.53 -10.60
C GLY A 120 -0.50 1.11 -10.34
N GLU A 121 0.71 0.91 -9.85
CA GLU A 121 1.27 -0.39 -9.51
C GLU A 121 1.08 -0.70 -8.03
N ARG A 122 0.71 -1.96 -7.73
CA ARG A 122 0.66 -2.46 -6.36
C ARG A 122 2.02 -3.03 -5.97
N PHE A 123 2.70 -2.40 -5.04
CA PHE A 123 3.94 -2.92 -4.50
C PHE A 123 3.66 -3.93 -3.39
N ILE A 124 3.87 -5.21 -3.70
CA ILE A 124 3.68 -6.30 -2.74
C ILE A 124 4.98 -6.48 -1.95
N ILE A 125 4.94 -6.14 -0.68
CA ILE A 125 6.05 -6.41 0.24
C ILE A 125 5.85 -7.81 0.81
N PRO A 126 6.77 -8.77 0.58
CA PRO A 126 6.63 -10.10 1.11
C PRO A 126 6.58 -10.08 2.65
N GLY A 127 5.56 -10.73 3.21
CA GLY A 127 5.29 -10.74 4.65
C GLY A 127 4.32 -9.66 5.14
N ILE A 128 4.45 -8.42 4.69
CA ILE A 128 3.59 -7.30 5.13
C ILE A 128 2.26 -7.29 4.38
N SER A 129 2.27 -7.53 3.07
CA SER A 129 1.05 -7.55 2.26
C SER A 129 0.05 -8.61 2.69
N GLN A 130 0.51 -9.76 3.14
CA GLN A 130 -0.35 -10.83 3.64
C GLN A 130 -1.14 -10.42 4.88
N TYR A 131 -0.58 -9.56 5.73
CA TYR A 131 -1.28 -9.04 6.89
C TYR A 131 -2.23 -7.90 6.53
N ALA A 132 -1.89 -7.09 5.55
CA ALA A 132 -2.75 -6.01 5.08
C ALA A 132 -4.06 -6.52 4.45
N ASP A 133 -4.02 -7.67 3.78
CA ASP A 133 -5.20 -8.29 3.18
C ASP A 133 -6.17 -8.90 4.20
N ARG A 134 -5.72 -9.08 5.45
CA ARG A 134 -6.57 -9.58 6.54
C ARG A 134 -7.40 -8.51 7.24
N PHE A 135 -7.08 -7.27 7.02
CA PHE A 135 -7.82 -6.12 7.54
C PHE A 135 -8.73 -5.55 6.46
#